data_c310020f2a624bba6a8e7f77248d2423
#
_entry.id   c310020f2a624bba6a8e7f77248d2423
#
_cell.length_a   1.000
_cell.length_b   1.000
_cell.length_c   1.000
_cell.angle_alpha   90.00
_cell.angle_beta   90.00
_cell.angle_gamma   90.00
#
_symmetry.space_group_name_H-M   'P 1'
#
loop_
_entity.id
_entity.type
_entity.pdbx_description
1 polymer ?
#
loop_
_entity_poly.entity_id
_entity_poly.type
_entity_poly.pdbx_seq_one_letter_code
_entity_poly.pdbx_strand_id
1 'polypeptide(L)'
;VRMAAECGNIEWQALIKVPAPKDSFKDGAFKKGDIIETTAGTLAFNEAMPDEVNYQNEQLGEKQLKKMIEKVYNSKEPGKGGPWLTIKMLDAIKAVGYKNATFYGATLSMEDIIIPAEKKAMMEKANKENEKIVNDAKRGTITSEERYNKVTDLWSRTNDELTKKMMDTLRKDKDGFNTIFMMAESGARGSPKQISQLAAMRGLMAKPSGDIIELPIRSNFYEGLSVIEYFISTSGARKGLSDTALKTADAGYMTRRLVDVAQDVVVNEEDCGTINGIDYTAIKDGDEIVEPISKRI
;
A
#
# COMPACT_ATOMS: atom_id res chain seq x y z
N VAL A 1 14.43 27.23 -12.67
CA VAL A 1 13.22 26.54 -12.18
C VAL A 1 13.26 26.38 -10.67
N ARG A 2 14.26 25.68 -10.11
CA ARG A 2 14.37 25.41 -8.67
C ARG A 2 14.34 26.70 -7.82
N MET A 3 15.14 27.70 -8.16
CA MET A 3 15.16 28.99 -7.48
C MET A 3 13.80 29.67 -7.52
N ALA A 4 13.07 29.60 -8.63
CA ALA A 4 11.73 30.14 -8.75
C ALA A 4 10.71 29.38 -7.89
N ALA A 5 10.85 28.05 -7.77
CA ALA A 5 10.02 27.23 -6.90
C ALA A 5 10.31 27.47 -5.41
N GLU A 6 11.59 27.61 -5.03
CA GLU A 6 12.01 27.92 -3.66
C GLU A 6 11.56 29.36 -3.23
N CYS A 7 11.45 30.30 -4.18
CA CYS A 7 10.92 31.65 -3.95
C CYS A 7 9.37 31.72 -4.01
N GLY A 8 8.68 30.63 -4.27
CA GLY A 8 7.22 30.60 -4.36
C GLY A 8 6.64 31.19 -5.66
N ASN A 9 7.46 31.48 -6.66
CA ASN A 9 7.00 31.99 -7.96
C ASN A 9 6.41 30.91 -8.87
N ILE A 10 6.76 29.63 -8.62
CA ILE A 10 6.26 28.46 -9.33
C ILE A 10 5.97 27.39 -8.28
N GLU A 11 4.83 26.74 -8.40
CA GLU A 11 4.50 25.59 -7.54
C GLU A 11 5.34 24.38 -7.93
N TRP A 12 5.67 23.54 -6.93
CA TRP A 12 6.48 22.32 -7.15
C TRP A 12 5.82 21.33 -8.10
N GLN A 13 4.50 21.31 -8.18
CA GLN A 13 3.69 20.47 -9.06
C GLN A 13 3.38 21.09 -10.43
N ALA A 14 3.76 22.36 -10.66
CA ALA A 14 3.51 23.03 -11.92
C ALA A 14 4.17 22.29 -13.08
N LEU A 15 3.39 22.04 -14.14
CA LEU A 15 3.89 21.43 -15.38
C LEU A 15 4.70 22.46 -16.15
N ILE A 16 5.91 22.10 -16.50
CA ILE A 16 6.87 22.92 -17.22
C ILE A 16 7.49 22.15 -18.38
N LYS A 17 7.85 22.87 -19.44
CA LYS A 17 8.60 22.30 -20.58
C LYS A 17 10.05 22.75 -20.50
N VAL A 18 10.94 21.76 -20.39
CA VAL A 18 12.38 22.02 -20.26
C VAL A 18 13.17 21.00 -21.09
N PRO A 19 14.36 21.35 -21.54
CA PRO A 19 15.24 20.38 -22.16
C PRO A 19 15.67 19.34 -21.11
N ALA A 20 15.65 18.06 -21.46
CA ALA A 20 16.04 16.96 -20.61
C ALA A 20 17.52 17.09 -20.19
N PRO A 21 17.85 17.15 -18.89
CA PRO A 21 19.23 17.27 -18.44
C PRO A 21 20.04 15.98 -18.62
N LYS A 22 19.38 14.83 -18.61
CA LYS A 22 19.97 13.48 -18.74
C LYS A 22 19.10 12.59 -19.62
N ASP A 23 19.63 11.45 -20.05
CA ASP A 23 18.84 10.44 -20.76
C ASP A 23 17.76 9.83 -19.86
N SER A 24 16.67 9.39 -20.49
CA SER A 24 15.56 8.76 -19.75
C SER A 24 15.99 7.46 -19.08
N PHE A 25 15.49 7.24 -17.86
CA PHE A 25 15.63 5.95 -17.16
C PHE A 25 14.79 4.85 -17.84
N LYS A 26 13.68 5.21 -18.45
CA LYS A 26 12.86 4.33 -19.28
C LYS A 26 13.45 4.30 -20.68
N ASP A 27 13.88 3.12 -21.09
CA ASP A 27 14.57 2.94 -22.36
C ASP A 27 13.78 3.52 -23.54
N GLY A 28 14.41 4.45 -24.28
CA GLY A 28 13.86 5.03 -25.49
C GLY A 28 12.79 6.13 -25.33
N ALA A 29 12.47 6.58 -24.11
CA ALA A 29 11.42 7.59 -23.92
C ALA A 29 11.86 8.99 -24.40
N PHE A 30 13.08 9.42 -24.09
CA PHE A 30 13.69 10.67 -24.55
C PHE A 30 15.21 10.63 -24.33
N LYS A 31 15.95 11.50 -25.03
CA LYS A 31 17.40 11.69 -24.88
C LYS A 31 17.71 13.05 -24.28
N LYS A 32 18.94 13.20 -23.80
CA LYS A 32 19.45 14.48 -23.30
C LYS A 32 19.30 15.57 -24.38
N GLY A 33 18.65 16.66 -24.00
CA GLY A 33 18.38 17.81 -24.87
C GLY A 33 16.99 17.83 -25.49
N ASP A 34 16.23 16.72 -25.50
CA ASP A 34 14.85 16.70 -25.95
C ASP A 34 13.97 17.56 -25.02
N ILE A 35 12.97 18.23 -25.57
CA ILE A 35 12.02 18.99 -24.76
C ILE A 35 11.05 18.02 -24.12
N ILE A 36 11.08 17.95 -22.80
CA ILE A 36 10.20 17.12 -21.98
C ILE A 36 9.23 17.95 -21.17
N GLU A 37 8.04 17.42 -20.97
CA GLU A 37 7.07 17.96 -20.01
C GLU A 37 7.29 17.28 -18.66
N THR A 38 7.54 18.07 -17.63
CA THR A 38 7.91 17.58 -16.29
C THR A 38 7.42 18.58 -15.23
N THR A 39 7.63 18.27 -13.96
CA THR A 39 7.32 19.20 -12.87
C THR A 39 8.58 19.78 -12.23
N ALA A 40 8.46 20.92 -11.57
CA ALA A 40 9.56 21.50 -10.82
C ALA A 40 10.09 20.55 -9.74
N GLY A 41 9.19 19.79 -9.08
CA GLY A 41 9.55 18.78 -8.09
C GLY A 41 10.34 17.61 -8.68
N THR A 42 9.96 17.12 -9.86
CA THR A 42 10.69 16.07 -10.58
C THR A 42 12.11 16.52 -10.96
N LEU A 43 12.26 17.77 -11.41
CA LEU A 43 13.59 18.33 -11.67
C LEU A 43 14.45 18.38 -10.41
N ALA A 44 13.91 18.87 -9.30
CA ALA A 44 14.63 18.95 -8.03
C ALA A 44 15.02 17.56 -7.49
N PHE A 45 14.16 16.57 -7.68
CA PHE A 45 14.47 15.18 -7.33
C PHE A 45 15.65 14.64 -8.16
N ASN A 46 15.60 14.81 -9.48
CA ASN A 46 16.67 14.31 -10.35
C ASN A 46 17.98 15.08 -10.24
N GLU A 47 17.94 16.37 -9.87
CA GLU A 47 19.14 17.17 -9.58
C GLU A 47 19.89 16.66 -8.35
N ALA A 48 19.16 16.14 -7.37
CA ALA A 48 19.77 15.57 -6.17
C ALA A 48 20.32 14.14 -6.39
N MET A 49 19.91 13.47 -7.48
CA MET A 49 20.44 12.13 -7.79
C MET A 49 21.85 12.23 -8.37
N PRO A 50 22.70 11.19 -8.15
CA PRO A 50 24.02 11.09 -8.78
C PRO A 50 23.94 11.31 -10.30
N ASP A 51 24.99 11.89 -10.87
CA ASP A 51 25.00 12.24 -12.30
C ASP A 51 24.94 11.01 -13.21
N GLU A 52 25.39 9.88 -12.73
CA GLU A 52 25.40 8.60 -13.44
C GLU A 52 24.00 7.96 -13.52
N VAL A 53 23.04 8.41 -12.69
CA VAL A 53 21.66 7.90 -12.67
C VAL A 53 20.83 8.66 -13.73
N ASN A 54 20.17 7.91 -14.60
CA ASN A 54 19.32 8.46 -15.65
C ASN A 54 18.10 9.19 -15.09
N TYR A 55 17.54 10.11 -15.87
CA TYR A 55 16.43 10.98 -15.47
C TYR A 55 15.10 10.23 -15.30
N GLN A 56 14.47 10.40 -14.15
CA GLN A 56 13.15 9.85 -13.82
C GLN A 56 12.06 10.91 -14.06
N ASN A 57 11.13 10.62 -14.98
CA ASN A 57 9.99 11.50 -15.27
C ASN A 57 8.64 10.88 -14.92
N GLU A 58 8.62 9.72 -14.25
CA GLU A 58 7.41 9.06 -13.79
C GLU A 58 7.22 9.29 -12.29
N GLN A 59 5.97 9.20 -11.84
CA GLN A 59 5.65 9.23 -10.42
C GLN A 59 6.26 7.99 -9.74
N LEU A 60 7.08 8.21 -8.71
CA LEU A 60 7.79 7.16 -7.99
C LEU A 60 7.02 6.73 -6.75
N GLY A 61 6.39 5.57 -6.82
CA GLY A 61 5.89 4.84 -5.66
C GLY A 61 6.91 3.80 -5.17
N GLU A 62 6.55 3.03 -4.15
CA GLU A 62 7.42 1.99 -3.58
C GLU A 62 7.92 0.98 -4.61
N LYS A 63 7.03 0.50 -5.50
CA LYS A 63 7.37 -0.48 -6.53
C LYS A 63 8.36 0.07 -7.57
N GLN A 64 8.17 1.33 -7.96
CA GLN A 64 9.04 2.00 -8.94
C GLN A 64 10.41 2.28 -8.33
N LEU A 65 10.47 2.69 -7.07
CA LEU A 65 11.74 2.89 -6.35
C LEU A 65 12.52 1.57 -6.23
N LYS A 66 11.88 0.46 -5.89
CA LYS A 66 12.54 -0.86 -5.86
C LYS A 66 13.13 -1.22 -7.21
N LYS A 67 12.38 -1.08 -8.31
CA LYS A 67 12.87 -1.34 -9.67
C LYS A 67 14.05 -0.43 -10.04
N MET A 68 14.01 0.84 -9.61
CA MET A 68 15.11 1.77 -9.85
C MET A 68 16.39 1.31 -9.11
N ILE A 69 16.26 0.90 -7.87
CA ILE A 69 17.37 0.39 -7.06
C ILE A 69 17.96 -0.87 -7.70
N GLU A 70 17.12 -1.84 -8.09
CA GLU A 70 17.55 -3.07 -8.75
C GLU A 70 18.28 -2.79 -10.08
N LYS A 71 17.74 -1.89 -10.91
CA LYS A 71 18.36 -1.53 -12.20
C LYS A 71 19.72 -0.87 -12.01
N VAL A 72 19.86 0.03 -11.02
CA VAL A 72 21.14 0.69 -10.73
C VAL A 72 22.13 -0.30 -10.13
N TYR A 73 21.70 -1.17 -9.20
CA TYR A 73 22.56 -2.17 -8.59
C TYR A 73 23.10 -3.18 -9.60
N ASN A 74 22.22 -3.70 -10.47
CA ASN A 74 22.55 -4.73 -11.47
C ASN A 74 23.14 -4.18 -12.78
N SER A 75 23.31 -2.86 -12.91
CA SER A 75 23.87 -2.28 -14.12
C SER A 75 25.29 -2.75 -14.34
N LYS A 76 25.56 -3.32 -15.51
CA LYS A 76 26.87 -3.80 -15.95
C LYS A 76 27.69 -2.71 -16.67
N GLU A 77 27.10 -1.53 -16.89
CA GLU A 77 27.81 -0.42 -17.55
C GLU A 77 28.87 0.16 -16.61
N PRO A 78 30.14 0.28 -17.04
CA PRO A 78 31.19 0.82 -16.20
C PRO A 78 30.85 2.26 -15.81
N GLY A 79 30.83 2.51 -14.48
CA GLY A 79 30.53 3.81 -13.91
C GLY A 79 29.04 4.15 -13.73
N LYS A 80 28.09 3.35 -14.26
CA LYS A 80 26.66 3.61 -14.17
C LYS A 80 25.89 2.67 -13.24
N GLY A 81 26.59 1.88 -12.44
CA GLY A 81 25.96 0.93 -11.53
C GLY A 81 26.86 0.40 -10.45
N GLY A 82 26.34 -0.56 -9.69
CA GLY A 82 27.03 -1.25 -8.62
C GLY A 82 26.72 -0.75 -7.22
N PRO A 83 27.23 -1.43 -6.18
CA PRO A 83 26.89 -1.16 -4.77
C PRO A 83 27.16 0.28 -4.35
N TRP A 84 28.29 0.84 -4.75
CA TRP A 84 28.72 2.19 -4.36
C TRP A 84 27.78 3.29 -4.87
N LEU A 85 27.38 3.21 -6.16
CA LEU A 85 26.45 4.17 -6.75
C LEU A 85 25.06 4.04 -6.14
N THR A 86 24.64 2.79 -5.86
CA THR A 86 23.38 2.51 -5.18
C THR A 86 23.33 3.15 -3.79
N ILE A 87 24.39 3.05 -3.00
CA ILE A 87 24.46 3.69 -1.68
C ILE A 87 24.33 5.21 -1.80
N LYS A 88 25.11 5.85 -2.69
CA LYS A 88 25.01 7.30 -2.93
C LYS A 88 23.59 7.73 -3.34
N MET A 89 22.95 6.96 -4.22
CA MET A 89 21.58 7.21 -4.66
C MET A 89 20.59 7.09 -3.50
N LEU A 90 20.68 6.06 -2.67
CA LEU A 90 19.81 5.86 -1.52
C LEU A 90 19.96 6.99 -0.48
N ASP A 91 21.20 7.43 -0.22
CA ASP A 91 21.45 8.57 0.67
C ASP A 91 20.88 9.87 0.11
N ALA A 92 21.00 10.09 -1.19
CA ALA A 92 20.40 11.24 -1.87
C ALA A 92 18.86 11.23 -1.77
N ILE A 93 18.21 10.08 -2.06
CA ILE A 93 16.76 9.91 -1.91
C ILE A 93 16.32 10.21 -0.48
N LYS A 94 17.02 9.65 0.50
CA LYS A 94 16.75 9.88 1.92
C LYS A 94 16.85 11.37 2.28
N ALA A 95 17.91 12.03 1.87
CA ALA A 95 18.15 13.45 2.18
C ALA A 95 17.08 14.36 1.56
N VAL A 96 16.73 14.13 0.28
CA VAL A 96 15.67 14.85 -0.43
C VAL A 96 14.32 14.60 0.23
N GLY A 97 14.02 13.35 0.56
CA GLY A 97 12.77 12.97 1.21
C GLY A 97 12.57 13.69 2.54
N TYR A 98 13.55 13.64 3.43
CA TYR A 98 13.45 14.31 4.74
C TYR A 98 13.37 15.84 4.61
N LYS A 99 14.24 16.42 3.77
CA LYS A 99 14.24 17.87 3.54
C LYS A 99 12.86 18.37 3.06
N ASN A 100 12.33 17.75 2.02
CA ASN A 100 11.06 18.20 1.44
C ASN A 100 9.85 17.86 2.33
N ALA A 101 9.85 16.73 3.03
CA ALA A 101 8.81 16.42 4.01
C ALA A 101 8.75 17.46 5.14
N THR A 102 9.92 17.92 5.61
CA THR A 102 9.99 18.98 6.63
C THR A 102 9.42 20.30 6.12
N PHE A 103 9.77 20.71 4.90
CA PHE A 103 9.25 21.96 4.31
C PHE A 103 7.77 21.87 3.97
N TYR A 104 7.30 20.71 3.51
CA TYR A 104 5.88 20.52 3.20
C TYR A 104 4.99 20.59 4.44
N GLY A 105 5.49 20.09 5.59
CA GLY A 105 4.75 20.14 6.85
C GLY A 105 3.37 19.50 6.76
N ALA A 106 3.28 18.28 6.24
CA ALA A 106 2.02 17.58 6.03
C ALA A 106 1.16 17.55 7.29
N THR A 107 -0.05 18.08 7.22
CA THR A 107 -1.06 18.06 8.29
C THR A 107 -2.31 17.38 7.81
N LEU A 108 -3.03 16.75 8.74
CA LEU A 108 -4.32 16.12 8.50
C LEU A 108 -5.41 16.94 9.17
N SER A 109 -6.46 17.26 8.44
CA SER A 109 -7.68 17.84 8.98
C SER A 109 -8.85 16.87 8.85
N MET A 110 -9.92 17.14 9.59
CA MET A 110 -11.17 16.38 9.44
C MET A 110 -11.79 16.58 8.06
N GLU A 111 -11.52 17.70 7.41
CA GLU A 111 -12.01 18.02 6.06
C GLU A 111 -11.34 17.16 4.96
N ASP A 112 -10.14 16.61 5.23
CA ASP A 112 -9.46 15.71 4.31
C ASP A 112 -10.11 14.31 4.25
N ILE A 113 -10.99 14.00 5.20
CA ILE A 113 -11.74 12.75 5.26
C ILE A 113 -13.06 12.92 4.49
N ILE A 114 -13.07 12.48 3.24
CA ILE A 114 -14.25 12.64 2.37
C ILE A 114 -15.05 11.35 2.35
N ILE A 115 -16.32 11.46 2.73
CA ILE A 115 -17.27 10.35 2.65
C ILE A 115 -17.84 10.30 1.23
N PRO A 116 -17.76 9.15 0.52
CA PRO A 116 -18.33 9.02 -0.81
C PRO A 116 -19.84 9.30 -0.81
N ALA A 117 -20.33 10.13 -1.74
CA ALA A 117 -21.74 10.45 -1.83
C ALA A 117 -22.64 9.21 -2.09
N GLU A 118 -22.10 8.22 -2.78
CA GLU A 118 -22.77 6.97 -3.11
C GLU A 118 -22.92 6.01 -1.92
N LYS A 119 -22.26 6.27 -0.78
CA LYS A 119 -22.30 5.42 0.40
C LYS A 119 -23.74 5.07 0.79
N LYS A 120 -24.64 6.07 0.89
CA LYS A 120 -26.02 5.87 1.30
C LYS A 120 -26.77 4.93 0.36
N ALA A 121 -26.68 5.15 -0.94
CA ALA A 121 -27.34 4.31 -1.94
C ALA A 121 -26.81 2.87 -1.94
N MET A 122 -25.50 2.68 -1.79
CA MET A 122 -24.90 1.35 -1.69
C MET A 122 -25.33 0.62 -0.43
N MET A 123 -25.40 1.31 0.70
CA MET A 123 -25.86 0.73 1.96
C MET A 123 -27.32 0.34 1.92
N GLU A 124 -28.20 1.14 1.30
CA GLU A 124 -29.60 0.80 1.11
C GLU A 124 -29.78 -0.44 0.22
N LYS A 125 -29.01 -0.54 -0.87
CA LYS A 125 -29.00 -1.71 -1.74
C LYS A 125 -28.56 -2.96 -0.99
N ALA A 126 -27.46 -2.90 -0.27
CA ALA A 126 -26.95 -4.01 0.52
C ALA A 126 -27.95 -4.45 1.62
N ASN A 127 -28.61 -3.49 2.28
CA ASN A 127 -29.65 -3.80 3.27
C ASN A 127 -30.83 -4.56 2.65
N LYS A 128 -31.33 -4.14 1.47
CA LYS A 128 -32.41 -4.83 0.77
C LYS A 128 -32.01 -6.25 0.35
N GLU A 129 -30.78 -6.45 -0.08
CA GLU A 129 -30.26 -7.78 -0.42
C GLU A 129 -30.12 -8.65 0.83
N ASN A 130 -29.62 -8.09 1.93
CA ASN A 130 -29.54 -8.79 3.20
C ASN A 130 -30.92 -9.22 3.73
N GLU A 131 -31.93 -8.35 3.64
CA GLU A 131 -33.31 -8.68 4.01
C GLU A 131 -33.87 -9.85 3.19
N LYS A 132 -33.59 -9.92 1.89
CA LYS A 132 -33.97 -11.05 1.05
C LYS A 132 -33.33 -12.35 1.55
N ILE A 133 -32.01 -12.36 1.81
CA ILE A 133 -31.29 -13.53 2.30
C ILE A 133 -31.88 -14.01 3.64
N VAL A 134 -32.16 -13.07 4.56
CA VAL A 134 -32.77 -13.40 5.85
C VAL A 134 -34.19 -13.95 5.69
N ASN A 135 -34.99 -13.41 4.76
CA ASN A 135 -36.33 -13.89 4.49
C ASN A 135 -36.34 -15.29 3.82
N ASP A 136 -35.36 -15.56 2.93
CA ASP A 136 -35.20 -16.87 2.31
C ASP A 136 -34.81 -17.94 3.34
N ALA A 137 -33.95 -17.58 4.31
CA ALA A 137 -33.64 -18.45 5.43
C ALA A 137 -34.86 -18.71 6.34
N LYS A 138 -35.66 -17.67 6.64
CA LYS A 138 -36.91 -17.84 7.41
C LYS A 138 -37.93 -18.74 6.71
N ARG A 139 -37.97 -18.74 5.37
CA ARG A 139 -38.82 -19.63 4.55
C ARG A 139 -38.28 -21.06 4.45
N GLY A 140 -37.06 -21.31 4.96
CA GLY A 140 -36.43 -22.63 4.87
C GLY A 140 -35.83 -22.97 3.50
N THR A 141 -35.69 -21.97 2.60
CA THR A 141 -35.12 -22.18 1.26
C THR A 141 -33.61 -22.35 1.28
N ILE A 142 -32.94 -21.79 2.31
CA ILE A 142 -31.50 -21.86 2.52
C ILE A 142 -31.20 -22.31 3.95
N THR A 143 -30.05 -22.99 4.13
CA THR A 143 -29.59 -23.40 5.46
C THR A 143 -29.03 -22.22 6.25
N SER A 144 -28.88 -22.39 7.57
CA SER A 144 -28.28 -21.36 8.43
C SER A 144 -26.82 -21.06 8.08
N GLU A 145 -26.08 -22.08 7.66
CA GLU A 145 -24.69 -21.96 7.22
C GLU A 145 -24.60 -21.22 5.88
N GLU A 146 -25.45 -21.57 4.94
CA GLU A 146 -25.53 -20.87 3.64
C GLU A 146 -25.94 -19.41 3.81
N ARG A 147 -26.89 -19.13 4.71
CA ARG A 147 -27.24 -17.76 5.07
C ARG A 147 -26.04 -16.97 5.60
N TYR A 148 -25.29 -17.57 6.55
CA TYR A 148 -24.10 -16.97 7.13
C TYR A 148 -23.06 -16.61 6.06
N ASN A 149 -22.78 -17.57 5.16
CA ASN A 149 -21.82 -17.36 4.09
C ASN A 149 -22.27 -16.26 3.11
N LYS A 150 -23.55 -16.27 2.70
CA LYS A 150 -24.11 -15.25 1.81
C LYS A 150 -24.10 -13.85 2.42
N VAL A 151 -24.43 -13.71 3.71
CA VAL A 151 -24.43 -12.42 4.42
C VAL A 151 -23.00 -11.89 4.55
N THR A 152 -22.06 -12.75 4.93
CA THR A 152 -20.65 -12.38 5.07
C THR A 152 -20.06 -11.94 3.73
N ASP A 153 -20.35 -12.66 2.66
CA ASP A 153 -19.87 -12.37 1.31
C ASP A 153 -20.47 -11.06 0.77
N LEU A 154 -21.76 -10.84 0.99
CA LEU A 154 -22.45 -9.59 0.62
C LEU A 154 -21.76 -8.37 1.26
N TRP A 155 -21.55 -8.40 2.57
CA TRP A 155 -20.97 -7.27 3.28
C TRP A 155 -19.47 -7.08 2.97
N SER A 156 -18.71 -8.16 2.76
CA SER A 156 -17.33 -8.09 2.33
C SER A 156 -17.21 -7.40 0.97
N ARG A 157 -17.99 -7.85 -0.01
CA ARG A 157 -18.05 -7.27 -1.37
C ARG A 157 -18.46 -5.80 -1.34
N THR A 158 -19.52 -5.47 -0.58
CA THR A 158 -19.98 -4.09 -0.43
C THR A 158 -18.90 -3.19 0.17
N ASN A 159 -18.14 -3.68 1.16
CA ASN A 159 -17.03 -2.94 1.75
C ASN A 159 -15.89 -2.70 0.76
N ASP A 160 -15.54 -3.71 -0.04
CA ASP A 160 -14.48 -3.59 -1.05
C ASP A 160 -14.86 -2.62 -2.18
N GLU A 161 -16.11 -2.67 -2.65
CA GLU A 161 -16.63 -1.72 -3.64
C GLU A 161 -16.66 -0.29 -3.10
N LEU A 162 -17.12 -0.11 -1.87
CA LEU A 162 -17.16 1.20 -1.22
C LEU A 162 -15.74 1.75 -0.99
N THR A 163 -14.78 0.89 -0.62
CA THR A 163 -13.38 1.26 -0.45
C THR A 163 -12.75 1.73 -1.77
N LYS A 164 -13.04 1.05 -2.88
CA LYS A 164 -12.58 1.48 -4.22
C LYS A 164 -13.12 2.86 -4.57
N LYS A 165 -14.43 3.08 -4.41
CA LYS A 165 -15.05 4.39 -4.69
C LYS A 165 -14.51 5.49 -3.80
N MET A 166 -14.26 5.19 -2.53
CA MET A 166 -13.63 6.13 -1.60
C MET A 166 -12.23 6.53 -2.08
N MET A 167 -11.40 5.58 -2.47
CA MET A 167 -10.06 5.86 -2.99
C MET A 167 -10.10 6.68 -4.28
N ASP A 168 -11.07 6.41 -5.18
CA ASP A 168 -11.27 7.19 -6.40
C ASP A 168 -11.72 8.63 -6.10
N THR A 169 -12.56 8.82 -5.07
CA THR A 169 -12.99 10.15 -4.62
C THR A 169 -11.82 10.93 -4.03
N LEU A 170 -11.03 10.31 -3.16
CA LEU A 170 -9.84 10.91 -2.56
C LEU A 170 -8.77 11.25 -3.61
N ARG A 171 -8.64 10.43 -4.66
CA ARG A 171 -7.73 10.70 -5.78
C ARG A 171 -8.09 11.94 -6.57
N LYS A 172 -9.39 12.25 -6.69
CA LYS A 172 -9.89 13.43 -7.41
C LYS A 172 -9.92 14.69 -6.56
N ASP A 173 -9.86 14.54 -5.24
CA ASP A 173 -9.86 15.68 -4.33
C ASP A 173 -8.56 16.45 -4.42
N LYS A 174 -8.67 17.79 -4.40
CA LYS A 174 -7.53 18.72 -4.45
C LYS A 174 -6.54 18.37 -5.59
N ASP A 175 -7.05 17.94 -6.74
CA ASP A 175 -6.24 17.54 -7.91
C ASP A 175 -5.21 16.41 -7.60
N GLY A 176 -5.56 15.51 -6.68
CA GLY A 176 -4.70 14.41 -6.23
C GLY A 176 -3.77 14.75 -5.06
N PHE A 177 -3.87 15.94 -4.49
CA PHE A 177 -3.06 16.41 -3.34
C PHE A 177 -3.78 16.32 -2.00
N ASN A 178 -4.79 15.44 -1.88
CA ASN A 178 -5.34 15.10 -0.58
C ASN A 178 -4.26 14.41 0.27
N THR A 179 -3.99 14.94 1.46
CA THR A 179 -2.88 14.48 2.31
C THR A 179 -3.01 13.02 2.72
N ILE A 180 -4.24 12.55 3.00
CA ILE A 180 -4.51 11.15 3.34
C ILE A 180 -4.24 10.25 2.13
N PHE A 181 -4.70 10.67 0.95
CA PHE A 181 -4.46 9.93 -0.29
C PHE A 181 -2.97 9.82 -0.60
N MET A 182 -2.22 10.91 -0.52
CA MET A 182 -0.78 10.92 -0.77
C MET A 182 -0.01 9.98 0.17
N MET A 183 -0.36 9.97 1.47
CA MET A 183 0.29 9.05 2.43
C MET A 183 0.02 7.58 2.11
N ALA A 184 -1.21 7.24 1.73
CA ALA A 184 -1.59 5.88 1.40
C ALA A 184 -1.03 5.42 0.04
N GLU A 185 -1.09 6.27 -0.98
CA GLU A 185 -0.60 5.96 -2.33
C GLU A 185 0.92 5.80 -2.36
N SER A 186 1.65 6.64 -1.64
CA SER A 186 3.10 6.54 -1.49
C SER A 186 3.56 5.30 -0.69
N GLY A 187 2.67 4.66 0.05
CA GLY A 187 3.00 3.56 0.96
C GLY A 187 3.72 4.00 2.25
N ALA A 188 3.83 5.31 2.50
CA ALA A 188 4.52 5.83 3.67
C ALA A 188 3.78 5.49 4.97
N ARG A 189 2.45 5.67 5.00
CA ARG A 189 1.61 5.34 6.14
C ARG A 189 0.15 5.15 5.74
N GLY A 190 -0.49 4.19 6.39
CA GLY A 190 -1.89 3.89 6.13
C GLY A 190 -2.09 2.93 4.96
N SER A 191 -3.09 2.07 5.09
CA SER A 191 -3.55 1.20 4.01
C SER A 191 -4.96 1.63 3.57
N PRO A 192 -5.39 1.31 2.35
CA PRO A 192 -6.76 1.57 1.91
C PRO A 192 -7.82 1.04 2.89
N LYS A 193 -7.57 -0.12 3.51
CA LYS A 193 -8.45 -0.71 4.54
C LYS A 193 -8.53 0.14 5.82
N GLN A 194 -7.44 0.78 6.23
CA GLN A 194 -7.44 1.66 7.40
C GLN A 194 -8.18 2.97 7.12
N ILE A 195 -8.00 3.53 5.91
CA ILE A 195 -8.71 4.75 5.49
C ILE A 195 -10.20 4.46 5.30
N SER A 196 -10.56 3.27 4.81
CA SER A 196 -11.95 2.82 4.71
C SER A 196 -12.69 2.88 6.04
N GLN A 197 -12.02 2.54 7.15
CA GLN A 197 -12.63 2.66 8.48
C GLN A 197 -12.89 4.11 8.90
N LEU A 198 -12.15 5.08 8.34
CA LEU A 198 -12.34 6.50 8.63
C LEU A 198 -13.48 7.10 7.80
N ALA A 199 -13.56 6.80 6.50
CA ALA A 199 -14.43 7.49 5.55
C ALA A 199 -15.53 6.60 4.93
N ALA A 200 -15.33 5.29 4.82
CA ALA A 200 -16.28 4.36 4.20
C ALA A 200 -17.13 3.62 5.24
N MET A 201 -16.76 2.41 5.60
CA MET A 201 -17.37 1.65 6.69
C MET A 201 -16.33 0.79 7.39
N ARG A 202 -16.57 0.44 8.64
CA ARG A 202 -15.66 -0.44 9.37
C ARG A 202 -15.76 -1.90 8.93
N GLY A 203 -16.98 -2.34 8.56
CA GLY A 203 -17.21 -3.68 8.04
C GLY A 203 -17.43 -4.75 9.09
N LEU A 204 -17.15 -5.99 8.71
CA LEU A 204 -17.34 -7.16 9.54
C LEU A 204 -16.22 -7.29 10.59
N MET A 205 -16.59 -7.72 11.79
CA MET A 205 -15.66 -7.93 12.91
C MET A 205 -15.60 -9.42 13.28
N ALA A 206 -14.41 -9.88 13.66
CA ALA A 206 -14.22 -11.23 14.15
C ALA A 206 -14.45 -11.31 15.67
N LYS A 207 -15.11 -12.38 16.11
CA LYS A 207 -15.19 -12.78 17.53
C LYS A 207 -13.80 -13.19 18.05
N PRO A 208 -13.59 -13.23 19.36
CA PRO A 208 -12.38 -13.84 19.92
C PRO A 208 -12.15 -15.29 19.50
N SER A 209 -13.22 -16.06 19.22
CA SER A 209 -13.16 -17.43 18.70
C SER A 209 -12.58 -17.54 17.27
N GLY A 210 -12.61 -16.47 16.49
CA GLY A 210 -12.22 -16.44 15.08
C GLY A 210 -13.38 -16.30 14.11
N ASP A 211 -14.61 -16.63 14.52
CA ASP A 211 -15.80 -16.50 13.69
C ASP A 211 -16.12 -15.04 13.38
N ILE A 212 -16.67 -14.78 12.22
CA ILE A 212 -17.10 -13.43 11.83
C ILE A 212 -18.50 -13.15 12.40
N ILE A 213 -18.68 -11.95 12.95
CA ILE A 213 -20.00 -11.48 13.40
C ILE A 213 -20.79 -11.07 12.17
N GLU A 214 -21.98 -11.67 11.96
CA GLU A 214 -22.84 -11.39 10.80
C GLU A 214 -23.33 -9.94 10.72
N LEU A 215 -23.37 -9.23 11.87
CA LEU A 215 -23.78 -7.84 11.92
C LEU A 215 -22.60 -6.93 11.56
N PRO A 216 -22.60 -6.28 10.39
CA PRO A 216 -21.52 -5.39 10.00
C PRO A 216 -21.60 -4.06 10.76
N ILE A 217 -20.46 -3.45 11.01
CA ILE A 217 -20.37 -2.06 11.45
C ILE A 217 -20.47 -1.18 10.20
N ARG A 218 -21.63 -0.57 9.98
CA ARG A 218 -21.93 0.24 8.80
C ARG A 218 -21.40 1.67 8.90
N SER A 219 -21.28 2.16 10.12
CA SER A 219 -20.72 3.49 10.40
C SER A 219 -19.20 3.51 10.20
N ASN A 220 -18.68 4.67 9.89
CA ASN A 220 -17.25 4.97 9.92
C ASN A 220 -16.89 5.76 11.20
N PHE A 221 -15.60 5.98 11.42
CA PHE A 221 -15.17 6.75 12.59
C PHE A 221 -15.50 8.24 12.48
N TYR A 222 -15.61 8.79 11.27
CA TYR A 222 -15.98 10.18 11.06
C TYR A 222 -17.43 10.45 11.47
N GLU A 223 -18.36 9.56 11.10
CA GLU A 223 -19.77 9.65 11.47
C GLU A 223 -20.02 9.30 12.95
N GLY A 224 -19.09 8.56 13.55
CA GLY A 224 -19.27 7.98 14.87
C GLY A 224 -20.01 6.64 14.85
N LEU A 225 -19.74 5.80 15.85
CA LEU A 225 -20.33 4.48 16.00
C LEU A 225 -21.53 4.53 16.93
N SER A 226 -22.58 3.74 16.63
CA SER A 226 -23.65 3.49 17.57
C SER A 226 -23.14 2.67 18.76
N VAL A 227 -23.89 2.65 19.87
CA VAL A 227 -23.49 1.92 21.09
C VAL A 227 -23.26 0.44 20.82
N ILE A 228 -24.11 -0.19 20.01
CA ILE A 228 -23.99 -1.61 19.65
C ILE A 228 -22.76 -1.84 18.76
N GLU A 229 -22.56 -0.99 17.76
CA GLU A 229 -21.39 -1.06 16.88
C GLU A 229 -20.08 -0.85 17.63
N TYR A 230 -20.09 0.07 18.61
CA TYR A 230 -18.94 0.28 19.49
C TYR A 230 -18.64 -0.97 20.32
N PHE A 231 -19.65 -1.59 20.92
CA PHE A 231 -19.48 -2.82 21.71
C PHE A 231 -18.91 -3.97 20.88
N ILE A 232 -19.44 -4.20 19.68
CA ILE A 232 -18.89 -5.20 18.73
C ILE A 232 -17.44 -4.88 18.39
N SER A 233 -17.16 -3.62 18.13
CA SER A 233 -15.84 -3.12 17.79
C SER A 233 -14.80 -3.35 18.88
N THR A 234 -15.15 -3.15 20.14
CA THR A 234 -14.23 -3.31 21.29
C THR A 234 -13.81 -4.76 21.50
N SER A 235 -14.66 -5.72 21.18
CA SER A 235 -14.33 -7.16 21.25
C SER A 235 -13.20 -7.52 20.29
N GLY A 236 -13.27 -7.03 19.05
CA GLY A 236 -12.21 -7.22 18.05
C GLY A 236 -10.92 -6.47 18.41
N ALA A 237 -11.03 -5.26 18.92
CA ALA A 237 -9.87 -4.48 19.37
C ALA A 237 -9.12 -5.16 20.53
N ARG A 238 -9.84 -5.68 21.52
CA ARG A 238 -9.26 -6.42 22.67
C ARG A 238 -8.51 -7.67 22.18
N LYS A 239 -9.10 -8.44 21.26
CA LYS A 239 -8.43 -9.59 20.63
C LYS A 239 -7.15 -9.14 19.93
N GLY A 240 -7.21 -8.10 19.10
CA GLY A 240 -6.05 -7.59 18.37
C GLY A 240 -4.91 -7.15 19.29
N LEU A 241 -5.19 -6.50 20.39
CA LEU A 241 -4.19 -6.12 21.40
C LEU A 241 -3.56 -7.35 22.06
N SER A 242 -4.37 -8.34 22.45
CA SER A 242 -3.88 -9.59 23.02
C SER A 242 -3.01 -10.38 22.04
N ASP A 243 -3.49 -10.55 20.80
CA ASP A 243 -2.76 -11.25 19.75
C ASP A 243 -1.41 -10.59 19.44
N THR A 244 -1.37 -9.26 19.39
CA THR A 244 -0.12 -8.51 19.17
C THR A 244 0.89 -8.75 20.29
N ALA A 245 0.45 -8.72 21.55
CA ALA A 245 1.31 -8.93 22.69
C ALA A 245 1.91 -10.36 22.71
N LEU A 246 1.10 -11.38 22.42
CA LEU A 246 1.54 -12.78 22.41
C LEU A 246 2.44 -13.08 21.20
N LYS A 247 2.03 -12.66 20.00
CA LYS A 247 2.81 -12.90 18.76
C LYS A 247 4.19 -12.23 18.78
N THR A 248 4.33 -11.12 19.47
CA THR A 248 5.63 -10.44 19.62
C THR A 248 6.63 -11.32 20.39
N ALA A 249 6.19 -11.95 21.48
CA ALA A 249 7.03 -12.85 22.25
C ALA A 249 7.43 -14.10 21.45
N ASP A 250 6.45 -14.72 20.77
CA ASP A 250 6.69 -15.91 19.93
C ASP A 250 7.66 -15.61 18.78
N ALA A 251 7.46 -14.47 18.09
CA ALA A 251 8.36 -14.04 17.02
C ALA A 251 9.78 -13.77 17.54
N GLY A 252 9.92 -13.16 18.72
CA GLY A 252 11.20 -12.89 19.34
C GLY A 252 11.94 -14.21 19.71
N TYR A 253 11.23 -15.16 20.30
CA TYR A 253 11.81 -16.46 20.63
C TYR A 253 12.19 -17.26 19.38
N MET A 254 11.35 -17.28 18.36
CA MET A 254 11.66 -17.91 17.07
C MET A 254 12.90 -17.29 16.42
N THR A 255 12.96 -15.95 16.37
CA THR A 255 14.11 -15.24 15.81
C THR A 255 15.40 -15.57 16.55
N ARG A 256 15.38 -15.58 17.90
CA ARG A 256 16.55 -15.99 18.71
C ARG A 256 17.00 -17.39 18.34
N ARG A 257 16.09 -18.37 18.27
CA ARG A 257 16.41 -19.77 17.92
C ARG A 257 17.02 -19.87 16.51
N LEU A 258 16.48 -19.11 15.55
CA LEU A 258 17.02 -19.08 14.18
C LEU A 258 18.43 -18.48 14.16
N VAL A 259 18.67 -17.42 14.90
CA VAL A 259 20.02 -16.83 15.03
C VAL A 259 20.98 -17.81 15.68
N ASP A 260 20.60 -18.48 16.78
CA ASP A 260 21.43 -19.45 17.48
C ASP A 260 21.85 -20.62 16.56
N VAL A 261 20.96 -21.05 15.66
CA VAL A 261 21.28 -22.12 14.69
C VAL A 261 22.08 -21.61 13.50
N ALA A 262 21.80 -20.41 13.03
CA ALA A 262 22.38 -19.88 11.79
C ALA A 262 23.73 -19.14 12.01
N GLN A 263 24.10 -18.79 13.25
CA GLN A 263 25.30 -17.99 13.52
C GLN A 263 26.63 -18.67 13.07
N ASP A 264 26.64 -19.99 13.05
CA ASP A 264 27.82 -20.77 12.65
C ASP A 264 27.85 -21.07 11.14
N VAL A 265 26.79 -20.70 10.39
CA VAL A 265 26.70 -20.94 8.95
C VAL A 265 27.45 -19.83 8.21
N VAL A 266 28.48 -20.23 7.50
CA VAL A 266 29.31 -19.34 6.68
C VAL A 266 29.15 -19.70 5.21
N VAL A 267 28.80 -18.71 4.38
CA VAL A 267 28.76 -18.87 2.93
C VAL A 267 30.18 -18.72 2.38
N ASN A 268 30.77 -19.80 1.87
CA ASN A 268 32.12 -19.79 1.34
C ASN A 268 32.17 -19.47 -0.15
N GLU A 269 31.13 -19.80 -0.89
CA GLU A 269 31.03 -19.65 -2.35
C GLU A 269 29.65 -19.09 -2.71
N GLU A 270 29.57 -18.29 -3.76
CA GLU A 270 28.27 -17.77 -4.25
C GLU A 270 27.44 -18.88 -4.93
N ASP A 271 28.11 -19.73 -5.70
CA ASP A 271 27.53 -20.91 -6.37
C ASP A 271 28.53 -22.05 -6.36
N CYS A 272 28.21 -23.11 -5.64
CA CYS A 272 29.03 -24.33 -5.58
C CYS A 272 28.87 -25.27 -6.78
N GLY A 273 28.00 -24.93 -7.76
CA GLY A 273 27.76 -25.73 -8.96
C GLY A 273 27.20 -27.13 -8.70
N THR A 274 26.59 -27.38 -7.53
CA THR A 274 26.01 -28.68 -7.21
C THR A 274 24.78 -29.00 -8.07
N ILE A 275 24.69 -30.24 -8.54
CA ILE A 275 23.52 -30.79 -9.24
C ILE A 275 22.45 -31.22 -8.25
N ASN A 276 22.86 -31.48 -6.99
CA ASN A 276 21.94 -31.94 -5.95
C ASN A 276 21.17 -30.72 -5.41
N GLY A 277 19.86 -30.73 -5.60
CA GLY A 277 18.95 -29.69 -5.13
C GLY A 277 17.79 -30.27 -4.33
N ILE A 278 16.96 -29.42 -3.80
CA ILE A 278 15.70 -29.79 -3.15
C ILE A 278 14.58 -29.38 -4.10
N ASP A 279 13.73 -30.33 -4.48
CA ASP A 279 12.60 -30.06 -5.35
C ASP A 279 11.48 -29.34 -4.59
N TYR A 280 11.15 -28.14 -5.03
CA TYR A 280 10.00 -27.39 -4.52
C TYR A 280 8.88 -27.35 -5.53
N THR A 281 7.68 -27.65 -5.08
CA THR A 281 6.45 -27.53 -5.86
C THR A 281 5.53 -26.48 -5.26
N ALA A 282 4.72 -25.83 -6.09
CA ALA A 282 3.67 -24.93 -5.59
C ALA A 282 2.64 -25.74 -4.77
N ILE A 283 2.17 -25.16 -3.67
CA ILE A 283 1.05 -25.77 -2.93
C ILE A 283 -0.23 -25.46 -3.71
N LYS A 284 -0.92 -26.54 -4.12
CA LYS A 284 -2.19 -26.48 -4.85
C LYS A 284 -3.28 -27.10 -3.98
N ASP A 285 -4.45 -26.47 -4.01
CA ASP A 285 -5.69 -27.04 -3.49
C ASP A 285 -6.63 -27.24 -4.69
N GLY A 286 -6.70 -28.47 -5.18
CA GLY A 286 -7.30 -28.79 -6.48
C GLY A 286 -6.54 -28.12 -7.63
N ASP A 287 -7.22 -27.30 -8.42
CA ASP A 287 -6.63 -26.54 -9.55
C ASP A 287 -6.11 -25.14 -9.14
N GLU A 288 -6.39 -24.69 -7.93
CA GLU A 288 -5.99 -23.37 -7.45
C GLU A 288 -4.62 -23.39 -6.76
N ILE A 289 -3.74 -22.47 -7.16
CA ILE A 289 -2.42 -22.31 -6.55
C ILE A 289 -2.56 -21.48 -5.28
N VAL A 290 -2.55 -22.13 -4.11
CA VAL A 290 -2.62 -21.47 -2.80
C VAL A 290 -1.33 -20.72 -2.51
N GLU A 291 -0.18 -21.32 -2.80
CA GLU A 291 1.12 -20.71 -2.57
C GLU A 291 2.07 -20.95 -3.75
N PRO A 292 2.45 -19.90 -4.48
CA PRO A 292 3.37 -20.03 -5.61
C PRO A 292 4.79 -20.35 -5.15
N ILE A 293 5.57 -20.97 -6.02
CA ILE A 293 6.98 -21.36 -5.77
C ILE A 293 7.81 -20.17 -5.30
N SER A 294 7.61 -18.98 -5.89
CA SER A 294 8.33 -17.76 -5.54
C SER A 294 8.18 -17.27 -4.10
N LYS A 295 7.23 -17.81 -3.35
CA LYS A 295 7.06 -17.53 -1.91
C LYS A 295 7.65 -18.60 -1.00
N ARG A 296 8.07 -19.74 -1.59
CA ARG A 296 8.61 -20.89 -0.85
C ARG A 296 10.13 -21.00 -0.97
N ILE A 297 10.71 -20.29 -1.88
CA ILE A 297 12.14 -20.07 -2.08
C ILE A 297 12.48 -18.67 -1.61
#